data_0a211af9ea9eef668c4203f97eac4110
#
_entry.id   0a211af9ea9eef668c4203f97eac4110
#
_cell.length_a   1.000
_cell.length_b   1.000
_cell.length_c   1.000
_cell.angle_alpha   90.00
_cell.angle_beta   90.00
_cell.angle_gamma   90.00
#
_symmetry.space_group_name_H-M   'P 1'
#
loop_
_entity.id
_entity.type
_entity.pdbx_description
1 polymer ?
#
loop_
_entity_poly.entity_id
_entity_poly.type
_entity_poly.pdbx_seq_one_letter_code
_entity_poly.pdbx_strand_id
1 'polypeptide(L)'
;TIDAGFGFDLVRLSVLSVAAFDMLQGDLAGETSDDDADIALFADRVRARLGEAAVLKPVIVDSHLPERAVTTVPFAEAPQRRMPPKPDRTAPPMTIFPPERPVRLFRSPEPIEVPATEIPEGPPMNFRWRRALYRVARAEGPERIAAEWWRQMPGEEEAPTRDYYRIEDSEGRRYWLYRQGLYSSASQAAPRWFMHGVFA
;
A
#
# COMPACT_ATOMS: atom_id res chain seq x y z
N THR A 1 -19.16 -20.89 20.20
CA THR A 1 -18.61 -21.80 21.25
C THR A 1 -19.62 -22.92 21.39
N ILE A 2 -19.20 -24.17 21.18
CA ILE A 2 -20.04 -25.34 21.37
C ILE A 2 -19.82 -25.80 22.81
N ASP A 3 -20.92 -25.88 23.60
CA ASP A 3 -20.87 -26.43 24.93
C ASP A 3 -21.11 -27.94 24.83
N ALA A 4 -20.13 -28.72 25.29
CA ALA A 4 -20.13 -30.16 25.24
C ALA A 4 -20.47 -30.80 26.61
N GLY A 5 -21.25 -30.17 27.48
CA GLY A 5 -21.55 -30.46 28.88
C GLY A 5 -21.38 -31.88 29.37
N PHE A 6 -21.89 -32.91 28.65
CA PHE A 6 -21.74 -34.34 28.95
C PHE A 6 -20.90 -35.10 27.90
N GLY A 7 -20.26 -34.41 26.96
CA GLY A 7 -19.52 -35.03 25.86
C GLY A 7 -20.33 -35.11 24.56
N PHE A 8 -19.73 -35.72 23.54
CA PHE A 8 -20.36 -35.92 22.23
C PHE A 8 -20.56 -37.40 21.98
N ASP A 9 -21.77 -37.83 21.68
CA ASP A 9 -22.07 -39.21 21.29
C ASP A 9 -21.72 -39.43 19.80
N LEU A 10 -21.79 -38.41 18.99
CA LEU A 10 -21.54 -38.50 17.56
C LEU A 10 -20.95 -37.19 17.02
N VAL A 11 -19.87 -37.33 16.27
CA VAL A 11 -19.31 -36.23 15.46
C VAL A 11 -19.39 -36.62 13.99
N ARG A 12 -20.08 -35.83 13.18
CA ARG A 12 -20.19 -36.04 11.73
C ARG A 12 -19.40 -34.97 10.98
N LEU A 13 -18.43 -35.37 10.19
CA LEU A 13 -17.71 -34.51 9.25
C LEU A 13 -18.32 -34.72 7.86
N SER A 14 -18.76 -33.62 7.24
CA SER A 14 -19.30 -33.61 5.87
C SER A 14 -18.44 -32.75 4.98
N VAL A 15 -17.98 -33.30 3.86
CA VAL A 15 -17.24 -32.52 2.84
C VAL A 15 -18.27 -31.95 1.88
N LEU A 16 -18.39 -30.64 1.85
CA LEU A 16 -19.36 -29.94 1.03
C LEU A 16 -18.80 -29.56 -0.35
N SER A 17 -17.49 -29.47 -0.49
CA SER A 17 -16.82 -29.15 -1.73
C SER A 17 -15.46 -29.84 -1.78
N VAL A 18 -15.10 -30.30 -2.97
CA VAL A 18 -13.81 -30.94 -3.24
C VAL A 18 -13.17 -30.21 -4.41
N ALA A 19 -11.91 -29.85 -4.28
CA ALA A 19 -11.09 -29.33 -5.36
C ALA A 19 -9.94 -30.30 -5.65
N ALA A 20 -9.43 -30.28 -6.89
CA ALA A 20 -8.23 -31.02 -7.22
C ALA A 20 -7.06 -30.50 -6.37
N PHE A 21 -6.38 -31.40 -5.71
CA PHE A 21 -5.17 -31.14 -4.95
C PHE A 21 -3.97 -31.50 -5.80
N ASP A 22 -3.29 -30.51 -6.38
CA ASP A 22 -2.01 -30.70 -7.04
C ASP A 22 -0.93 -30.83 -5.97
N MET A 23 -0.52 -32.05 -5.71
CA MET A 23 0.68 -32.32 -4.93
C MET A 23 1.89 -31.87 -5.75
N LEU A 24 2.38 -30.68 -5.50
CA LEU A 24 3.72 -30.29 -5.91
C LEU A 24 4.69 -31.12 -5.06
N GLN A 25 5.25 -32.14 -5.65
CA GLN A 25 6.36 -32.85 -5.05
C GLN A 25 7.53 -31.88 -4.98
N GLY A 26 7.95 -31.51 -3.78
CA GLY A 26 9.15 -30.69 -3.55
C GLY A 26 10.33 -31.35 -4.27
N ASP A 27 11.14 -30.54 -4.93
CA ASP A 27 12.36 -30.98 -5.59
C ASP A 27 13.23 -31.72 -4.56
N LEU A 28 13.75 -32.89 -4.96
CA LEU A 28 14.66 -33.71 -4.14
C LEU A 28 15.92 -32.94 -3.69
N ALA A 29 16.20 -31.76 -4.30
CA ALA A 29 17.29 -30.87 -3.96
C ALA A 29 17.00 -29.88 -2.81
N GLY A 30 15.79 -29.87 -2.23
CA GLY A 30 15.47 -29.11 -1.01
C GLY A 30 15.34 -27.59 -1.20
N GLU A 31 15.14 -27.11 -2.42
CA GLU A 31 15.02 -25.68 -2.71
C GLU A 31 13.57 -25.12 -2.67
N THR A 32 12.54 -25.94 -2.50
CA THR A 32 11.20 -25.45 -2.18
C THR A 32 11.09 -25.36 -0.67
N SER A 33 11.12 -24.16 -0.16
CA SER A 33 11.12 -23.92 1.27
C SER A 33 9.89 -24.52 1.94
N ASP A 34 10.08 -25.36 2.94
CA ASP A 34 9.06 -25.77 3.92
C ASP A 34 8.41 -24.55 4.60
N ASP A 35 9.04 -23.38 4.47
CA ASP A 35 8.63 -22.11 5.08
C ASP A 35 7.20 -21.71 4.68
N ASP A 36 6.79 -21.88 3.41
CA ASP A 36 5.43 -21.53 2.97
C ASP A 36 4.37 -22.47 3.57
N ALA A 37 4.69 -23.75 3.73
CA ALA A 37 3.81 -24.73 4.37
C ALA A 37 3.71 -24.49 5.88
N ASP A 38 4.81 -24.14 6.53
CA ASP A 38 4.86 -23.81 7.94
C ASP A 38 4.10 -22.51 8.25
N ILE A 39 4.23 -21.51 7.39
CA ILE A 39 3.46 -20.26 7.51
C ILE A 39 1.95 -20.53 7.34
N ALA A 40 1.56 -21.37 6.39
CA ALA A 40 0.16 -21.74 6.20
C ALA A 40 -0.40 -22.47 7.42
N LEU A 41 0.32 -23.44 7.96
CA LEU A 41 -0.07 -24.16 9.17
C LEU A 41 -0.15 -23.25 10.40
N PHE A 42 0.79 -22.31 10.53
CA PHE A 42 0.75 -21.30 11.58
C PHE A 42 -0.49 -20.41 11.45
N ALA A 43 -0.75 -19.91 10.23
CA ALA A 43 -1.92 -19.08 9.95
C ALA A 43 -3.23 -19.81 10.29
N ASP A 44 -3.36 -21.08 9.93
CA ASP A 44 -4.54 -21.89 10.25
C ASP A 44 -4.75 -22.07 11.75
N ARG A 45 -3.68 -22.30 12.51
CA ARG A 45 -3.74 -22.41 13.97
C ARG A 45 -4.17 -21.11 14.64
N VAL A 46 -3.65 -19.98 14.14
CA VAL A 46 -4.02 -18.66 14.68
C VAL A 46 -5.48 -18.34 14.33
N ARG A 47 -5.90 -18.60 13.09
CA ARG A 47 -7.28 -18.36 12.64
C ARG A 47 -8.29 -19.21 13.41
N ALA A 48 -7.96 -20.46 13.69
CA ALA A 48 -8.83 -21.36 14.49
C ALA A 48 -9.09 -20.84 15.89
N ARG A 49 -8.17 -20.07 16.48
CA ARG A 49 -8.29 -19.50 17.84
C ARG A 49 -8.83 -18.09 17.89
N LEU A 50 -8.43 -17.24 16.93
CA LEU A 50 -8.66 -15.80 16.95
C LEU A 50 -9.59 -15.29 15.84
N GLY A 51 -10.05 -16.19 14.98
CA GLY A 51 -10.96 -15.89 13.88
C GLY A 51 -10.26 -15.62 12.54
N GLU A 52 -11.04 -15.56 11.48
CA GLU A 52 -10.58 -15.48 10.07
C GLU A 52 -9.73 -14.22 9.80
N ALA A 53 -10.06 -13.11 10.43
CA ALA A 53 -9.37 -11.83 10.25
C ALA A 53 -8.09 -11.67 11.09
N ALA A 54 -7.70 -12.71 11.85
CA ALA A 54 -6.53 -12.62 12.73
C ALA A 54 -5.19 -12.66 11.96
N VAL A 55 -5.17 -13.28 10.79
CA VAL A 55 -4.00 -13.33 9.91
C VAL A 55 -4.40 -12.76 8.56
N LEU A 56 -3.79 -11.64 8.21
CA LEU A 56 -4.04 -10.94 6.96
C LEU A 56 -2.80 -11.01 6.06
N LYS A 57 -3.03 -11.07 4.76
CA LYS A 57 -1.99 -11.02 3.74
C LYS A 57 -2.17 -9.76 2.88
N PRO A 58 -1.11 -8.97 2.63
CA PRO A 58 -1.18 -7.87 1.69
C PRO A 58 -1.30 -8.39 0.26
N VAL A 59 -2.20 -7.78 -0.51
CA VAL A 59 -2.44 -8.09 -1.92
C VAL A 59 -2.33 -6.81 -2.73
N ILE A 60 -1.62 -6.88 -3.84
CA ILE A 60 -1.51 -5.76 -4.78
C ILE A 60 -2.85 -5.60 -5.50
N VAL A 61 -3.33 -4.38 -5.55
CA VAL A 61 -4.54 -3.98 -6.26
C VAL A 61 -4.12 -3.19 -7.51
N ASP A 62 -4.85 -3.37 -8.60
CA ASP A 62 -4.66 -2.58 -9.81
C ASP A 62 -5.14 -1.15 -9.58
N SER A 63 -4.26 -0.35 -9.01
CA SER A 63 -4.45 1.07 -8.72
C SER A 63 -3.10 1.77 -8.73
N HIS A 64 -3.04 2.93 -9.40
CA HIS A 64 -1.86 3.78 -9.38
C HIS A 64 -1.85 4.76 -8.21
N LEU A 65 -2.96 4.85 -7.47
CA LEU A 65 -3.02 5.66 -6.25
C LEU A 65 -2.28 4.95 -5.11
N PRO A 66 -1.28 5.58 -4.47
CA PRO A 66 -0.44 4.93 -3.47
C PRO A 66 -1.21 4.29 -2.32
N GLU A 67 -2.24 4.98 -1.84
CA GLU A 67 -3.08 4.51 -0.73
C GLU A 67 -4.04 3.37 -1.11
N ARG A 68 -4.18 3.08 -2.41
CA ARG A 68 -5.06 2.02 -2.93
C ARG A 68 -4.31 0.86 -3.58
N ALA A 69 -3.00 1.03 -3.81
CA ALA A 69 -2.19 0.03 -4.52
C ALA A 69 -2.05 -1.29 -3.76
N VAL A 70 -2.32 -1.29 -2.44
CA VAL A 70 -2.26 -2.49 -1.61
C VAL A 70 -3.49 -2.55 -0.71
N THR A 71 -4.09 -3.72 -0.63
CA THR A 71 -5.12 -4.04 0.36
C THR A 71 -4.73 -5.27 1.16
N THR A 72 -5.42 -5.53 2.26
CA THR A 72 -5.22 -6.75 3.05
C THR A 72 -6.46 -7.63 2.96
N VAL A 73 -6.24 -8.93 2.76
CA VAL A 73 -7.28 -9.95 2.76
C VAL A 73 -6.97 -11.02 3.79
N PRO A 74 -7.97 -11.77 4.30
CA PRO A 74 -7.72 -12.93 5.13
C PRO A 74 -6.75 -13.90 4.44
N PHE A 75 -5.83 -14.47 5.20
CA PHE A 75 -4.75 -15.30 4.63
C PHE A 75 -5.26 -16.45 3.75
N ALA A 76 -6.40 -17.06 4.10
CA ALA A 76 -7.02 -18.13 3.32
C ALA A 76 -7.62 -17.67 1.99
N GLU A 77 -8.05 -16.41 1.89
CA GLU A 77 -8.64 -15.83 0.68
C GLU A 77 -7.59 -15.21 -0.24
N ALA A 78 -6.35 -15.09 0.24
CA ALA A 78 -5.28 -14.49 -0.54
C ALA A 78 -5.00 -15.34 -1.78
N PRO A 79 -4.97 -14.74 -2.97
CA PRO A 79 -4.62 -15.45 -4.19
C PRO A 79 -3.23 -16.08 -4.02
N GLN A 80 -3.12 -17.36 -4.37
CA GLN A 80 -1.82 -18.03 -4.38
C GLN A 80 -0.93 -17.28 -5.38
N ARG A 81 0.24 -16.87 -4.92
CA ARG A 81 1.20 -16.18 -5.77
C ARG A 81 1.68 -17.18 -6.83
N ARG A 82 1.15 -17.07 -8.05
CA ARG A 82 1.87 -17.62 -9.18
C ARG A 82 3.21 -16.92 -9.21
N MET A 83 4.29 -17.66 -8.97
CA MET A 83 5.63 -17.11 -9.18
C MET A 83 5.67 -16.49 -10.58
N PRO A 84 6.08 -15.23 -10.71
CA PRO A 84 6.32 -14.69 -12.04
C PRO A 84 7.31 -15.62 -12.75
N PRO A 85 7.15 -15.85 -14.06
CA PRO A 85 8.13 -16.62 -14.81
C PRO A 85 9.52 -16.10 -14.49
N LYS A 86 10.47 -17.00 -14.26
CA LYS A 86 11.86 -16.59 -13.98
C LYS A 86 12.25 -15.51 -15.00
N PRO A 87 12.76 -14.36 -14.55
CA PRO A 87 13.12 -13.30 -15.46
C PRO A 87 14.07 -13.88 -16.52
N ASP A 88 13.76 -13.63 -17.77
CA ASP A 88 14.63 -14.03 -18.88
C ASP A 88 15.98 -13.34 -18.66
N ARG A 89 17.00 -14.12 -18.31
CA ARG A 89 18.35 -13.63 -18.03
C ARG A 89 19.01 -13.02 -19.27
N THR A 90 18.41 -13.18 -20.45
CA THR A 90 18.87 -12.59 -21.73
C THR A 90 18.19 -11.26 -22.03
N ALA A 91 17.11 -10.91 -21.34
CA ALA A 91 16.50 -9.60 -21.48
C ALA A 91 17.40 -8.52 -20.87
N PRO A 92 17.63 -7.39 -21.58
CA PRO A 92 18.37 -6.28 -21.00
C PRO A 92 17.67 -5.83 -19.71
N PRO A 93 18.41 -5.49 -18.65
CA PRO A 93 17.80 -5.03 -17.42
C PRO A 93 16.96 -3.79 -17.73
N MET A 94 15.65 -3.92 -17.67
CA MET A 94 14.77 -2.75 -17.67
C MET A 94 15.02 -2.03 -16.34
N THR A 95 15.89 -1.03 -16.40
CA THR A 95 16.22 -0.16 -15.27
C THR A 95 15.09 0.86 -15.01
N ILE A 96 13.84 0.41 -15.01
CA ILE A 96 12.76 1.22 -14.48
C ILE A 96 12.78 0.96 -12.98
N PHE A 97 13.56 1.75 -12.25
CA PHE A 97 13.44 1.79 -10.81
C PHE A 97 12.04 2.36 -10.51
N PRO A 98 11.17 1.58 -9.85
CA PRO A 98 9.91 2.15 -9.40
C PRO A 98 10.21 3.37 -8.51
N PRO A 99 9.43 4.43 -8.59
CA PRO A 99 9.64 5.60 -7.75
C PRO A 99 9.65 5.16 -6.27
N GLU A 100 10.65 5.60 -5.54
CA GLU A 100 10.80 5.25 -4.13
C GLU A 100 9.59 5.74 -3.34
N ARG A 101 8.95 4.84 -2.60
CA ARG A 101 7.79 5.13 -1.78
C ARG A 101 8.17 5.18 -0.30
N PRO A 102 7.49 5.98 0.52
CA PRO A 102 7.76 6.02 1.95
C PRO A 102 7.44 4.68 2.61
N VAL A 103 8.28 4.28 3.57
CA VAL A 103 8.06 3.08 4.38
C VAL A 103 6.76 3.18 5.18
N ARG A 104 6.44 4.38 5.64
CA ARG A 104 5.19 4.68 6.34
C ARG A 104 4.32 5.63 5.53
N LEU A 105 3.32 5.08 4.88
CA LEU A 105 2.27 5.84 4.22
C LEU A 105 1.12 6.10 5.19
N PHE A 106 0.61 7.33 5.22
CA PHE A 106 -0.56 7.67 6.04
C PHE A 106 -1.84 7.25 5.32
N ARG A 107 -2.69 6.53 6.01
CA ARG A 107 -3.99 6.11 5.49
C ARG A 107 -4.87 7.30 5.10
N SER A 108 -4.77 8.38 5.87
CA SER A 108 -5.37 9.67 5.58
C SER A 108 -4.26 10.72 5.59
N PRO A 109 -4.00 11.39 4.45
CA PRO A 109 -3.01 12.45 4.38
C PRO A 109 -3.35 13.58 5.35
N GLU A 110 -2.33 14.11 6.03
CA GLU A 110 -2.49 15.19 6.99
C GLU A 110 -2.26 16.55 6.33
N PRO A 111 -3.13 17.55 6.51
CA PRO A 111 -2.91 18.88 5.98
C PRO A 111 -1.68 19.52 6.60
N ILE A 112 -0.93 20.26 5.79
CA ILE A 112 0.22 21.06 6.22
C ILE A 112 0.04 22.50 5.78
N GLU A 113 0.65 23.42 6.52
CA GLU A 113 0.66 24.82 6.19
C GLU A 113 1.95 25.15 5.43
N VAL A 114 1.80 25.75 4.24
CA VAL A 114 2.90 26.24 3.41
C VAL A 114 2.72 27.73 3.23
N PRO A 115 3.74 28.58 3.55
CA PRO A 115 3.65 30.02 3.36
C PRO A 115 3.38 30.37 1.88
N ALA A 116 2.46 31.32 1.66
CA ALA A 116 2.03 31.73 0.31
C ALA A 116 3.10 32.49 -0.49
N THR A 117 4.23 32.84 0.12
CA THR A 117 5.30 33.62 -0.49
C THR A 117 6.29 32.81 -1.31
N GLU A 118 6.12 31.48 -1.34
CA GLU A 118 7.05 30.59 -2.02
C GLU A 118 6.64 30.34 -3.48
N ILE A 119 7.57 29.81 -4.26
CA ILE A 119 7.42 29.63 -5.72
C ILE A 119 6.11 28.89 -6.02
N PRO A 120 5.18 29.48 -6.79
CA PRO A 120 3.84 28.92 -6.98
C PRO A 120 3.81 27.48 -7.54
N GLU A 121 4.78 27.09 -8.32
CA GLU A 121 4.82 25.79 -9.00
C GLU A 121 5.86 24.81 -8.43
N GLY A 122 6.67 25.27 -7.46
CA GLY A 122 7.76 24.51 -6.88
C GLY A 122 7.40 23.81 -5.57
N PRO A 123 8.36 23.06 -5.02
CA PRO A 123 8.26 22.50 -3.68
C PRO A 123 8.34 23.64 -2.63
N PRO A 124 7.78 23.44 -1.43
CA PRO A 124 7.88 24.42 -0.36
C PRO A 124 9.32 24.52 0.16
N MET A 125 9.77 25.73 0.52
CA MET A 125 11.04 25.90 1.23
C MET A 125 10.91 25.67 2.73
N ASN A 126 9.71 25.88 3.27
CA ASN A 126 9.35 25.59 4.65
C ASN A 126 7.91 25.10 4.70
N PHE A 127 7.61 24.25 5.68
CA PHE A 127 6.24 23.83 5.95
C PHE A 127 6.02 23.65 7.45
N ARG A 128 4.80 23.82 7.89
CA ARG A 128 4.39 23.53 9.27
C ARG A 128 3.54 22.27 9.29
N TRP A 129 3.96 21.31 10.09
CA TRP A 129 3.23 20.06 10.32
C TRP A 129 3.18 19.75 11.80
N ARG A 130 2.00 19.41 12.33
CA ARG A 130 1.80 19.11 13.76
C ARG A 130 2.41 20.15 14.69
N ARG A 131 2.23 21.45 14.38
CA ARG A 131 2.76 22.62 15.12
C ARG A 131 4.28 22.84 15.03
N ALA A 132 5.03 21.95 14.42
CA ALA A 132 6.46 22.11 14.19
C ALA A 132 6.73 22.72 12.82
N LEU A 133 7.72 23.61 12.74
CA LEU A 133 8.20 24.21 11.49
C LEU A 133 9.38 23.38 10.97
N TYR A 134 9.33 23.01 9.71
CA TYR A 134 10.36 22.27 9.01
C TYR A 134 10.96 23.11 7.91
N ARG A 135 12.29 23.15 7.85
CA ARG A 135 13.02 23.81 6.77
C ARG A 135 13.46 22.76 5.75
N VAL A 136 13.16 22.98 4.50
CA VAL A 136 13.51 22.08 3.40
C VAL A 136 14.96 22.33 2.99
N ALA A 137 15.78 21.30 3.01
CA ALA A 137 17.15 21.30 2.53
C ALA A 137 17.25 20.80 1.08
N ARG A 138 16.42 19.80 0.73
CA ARG A 138 16.37 19.22 -0.60
C ARG A 138 14.94 18.81 -0.96
N ALA A 139 14.61 18.96 -2.24
CA ALA A 139 13.33 18.52 -2.78
C ALA A 139 13.52 17.86 -4.15
N GLU A 140 12.80 16.78 -4.39
CA GLU A 140 12.75 16.07 -5.67
C GLU A 140 11.29 15.91 -6.10
N GLY A 141 11.04 16.06 -7.41
CA GLY A 141 9.70 15.99 -7.98
C GLY A 141 9.43 17.16 -8.94
N PRO A 142 8.17 17.39 -9.35
CA PRO A 142 6.98 16.65 -8.90
C PRO A 142 6.78 15.31 -9.63
N GLU A 143 6.27 14.32 -8.89
CA GLU A 143 5.62 13.16 -9.47
C GLU A 143 4.12 13.44 -9.54
N ARG A 144 3.56 13.55 -10.75
CA ARG A 144 2.15 13.88 -10.95
C ARG A 144 1.29 12.61 -10.98
N ILE A 145 0.35 12.53 -10.04
CA ILE A 145 -0.61 11.44 -9.93
C ILE A 145 -2.01 12.00 -10.13
N ALA A 146 -2.65 11.60 -11.23
CA ALA A 146 -4.05 11.95 -11.51
C ALA A 146 -5.01 11.06 -10.73
N ALA A 147 -6.24 11.50 -10.58
CA ALA A 147 -7.30 10.67 -10.01
C ALA A 147 -7.67 9.51 -10.96
N GLU A 148 -8.24 8.45 -10.39
CA GLU A 148 -8.81 7.32 -11.15
C GLU A 148 -10.17 7.71 -11.72
N TRP A 149 -10.21 8.51 -12.79
CA TRP A 149 -11.43 9.05 -13.40
C TRP A 149 -12.46 7.97 -13.76
N TRP A 150 -12.00 6.76 -14.08
CA TRP A 150 -12.89 5.61 -14.41
C TRP A 150 -13.62 5.01 -13.21
N ARG A 151 -13.27 5.43 -12.00
CA ARG A 151 -13.93 5.01 -10.76
C ARG A 151 -14.87 6.06 -10.19
N GLN A 152 -14.96 7.22 -10.84
CA GLN A 152 -15.82 8.31 -10.38
C GLN A 152 -17.26 8.05 -10.83
N MET A 153 -18.21 8.29 -9.94
CA MET A 153 -19.62 8.22 -10.29
C MET A 153 -20.04 9.46 -11.08
N PRO A 154 -20.97 9.34 -12.03
CA PRO A 154 -21.55 10.50 -12.70
C PRO A 154 -22.13 11.49 -11.69
N GLY A 155 -21.63 12.75 -11.73
CA GLY A 155 -22.05 13.81 -10.81
C GLY A 155 -21.18 14.03 -9.58
N GLU A 156 -20.16 13.21 -9.37
CA GLU A 156 -19.10 13.52 -8.37
C GLU A 156 -18.14 14.57 -8.92
N GLU A 157 -17.67 15.45 -8.02
CA GLU A 157 -16.61 16.39 -8.37
C GLU A 157 -15.33 15.64 -8.75
N GLU A 158 -14.69 16.07 -9.83
CA GLU A 158 -13.42 15.50 -10.27
C GLU A 158 -12.38 15.64 -9.17
N ALA A 159 -11.85 14.51 -8.71
CA ALA A 159 -10.80 14.51 -7.70
C ALA A 159 -9.54 15.18 -8.28
N PRO A 160 -8.98 16.18 -7.61
CA PRO A 160 -7.89 16.97 -8.15
C PRO A 160 -6.60 16.15 -8.29
N THR A 161 -5.84 16.47 -9.33
CA THR A 161 -4.49 15.94 -9.54
C THR A 161 -3.58 16.30 -8.37
N ARG A 162 -2.68 15.39 -8.02
CA ARG A 162 -1.71 15.55 -6.93
C ARG A 162 -0.31 15.60 -7.49
N ASP A 163 0.45 16.61 -7.12
CA ASP A 163 1.87 16.75 -7.42
C ASP A 163 2.68 16.37 -6.18
N TYR A 164 3.34 15.21 -6.22
CA TYR A 164 4.11 14.68 -5.10
C TYR A 164 5.55 15.12 -5.14
N TYR A 165 6.08 15.43 -3.96
CA TYR A 165 7.47 15.82 -3.74
C TYR A 165 8.08 14.96 -2.64
N ARG A 166 9.30 14.52 -2.88
CA ARG A 166 10.17 13.95 -1.84
C ARG A 166 10.97 15.08 -1.24
N ILE A 167 10.81 15.31 0.03
CA ILE A 167 11.40 16.42 0.77
C ILE A 167 12.37 15.86 1.80
N GLU A 168 13.55 16.48 1.90
CA GLU A 168 14.50 16.28 2.98
C GLU A 168 14.62 17.57 3.78
N ASP A 169 14.48 17.49 5.10
CA ASP A 169 14.63 18.65 5.97
C ASP A 169 16.11 18.89 6.37
N SER A 170 16.37 19.96 7.08
CA SER A 170 17.72 20.33 7.54
C SER A 170 18.32 19.35 8.55
N GLU A 171 17.55 18.41 9.08
CA GLU A 171 17.98 17.35 9.99
C GLU A 171 18.15 15.99 9.28
N GLY A 172 17.97 15.96 7.96
CA GLY A 172 18.11 14.76 7.14
C GLY A 172 16.88 13.83 7.16
N ARG A 173 15.78 14.23 7.77
CA ARG A 173 14.54 13.44 7.78
C ARG A 173 13.82 13.63 6.44
N ARG A 174 13.25 12.55 5.92
CA ARG A 174 12.64 12.54 4.60
C ARG A 174 11.13 12.34 4.68
N TYR A 175 10.41 13.15 3.90
CA TYR A 175 8.95 13.23 3.89
C TYR A 175 8.41 13.15 2.48
N TRP A 176 7.21 12.64 2.34
CA TRP A 176 6.46 12.61 1.10
C TRP A 176 5.25 13.53 1.20
N LEU A 177 5.38 14.68 0.57
CA LEU A 177 4.34 15.70 0.53
C LEU A 177 3.67 15.70 -0.82
N TYR A 178 2.43 16.15 -0.88
CA TYR A 178 1.83 16.51 -2.15
C TYR A 178 1.05 17.81 -2.08
N ARG A 179 1.03 18.46 -3.20
CA ARG A 179 0.17 19.60 -3.51
C ARG A 179 -1.07 19.07 -4.23
N GLN A 180 -2.24 19.51 -3.78
CA GLN A 180 -3.53 19.18 -4.38
C GLN A 180 -4.04 20.35 -5.19
N GLY A 181 -4.31 20.13 -6.48
CA GLY A 181 -4.68 21.17 -7.41
C GLY A 181 -3.47 21.88 -8.05
N LEU A 182 -3.73 22.54 -9.15
CA LEU A 182 -2.72 23.30 -9.89
C LEU A 182 -2.90 24.79 -9.63
N TYR A 183 -1.80 25.53 -9.63
CA TYR A 183 -1.91 26.98 -9.75
C TYR A 183 -2.42 27.30 -11.15
N SER A 184 -3.68 27.67 -11.28
CA SER A 184 -4.23 28.16 -12.53
C SER A 184 -4.77 29.55 -12.31
N SER A 185 -4.63 30.40 -13.32
CA SER A 185 -5.19 31.74 -13.31
C SER A 185 -6.73 31.76 -13.22
N ALA A 186 -7.36 30.62 -13.46
CA ALA A 186 -8.81 30.42 -13.36
C ALA A 186 -9.29 29.98 -11.97
N SER A 187 -8.40 29.47 -11.12
CA SER A 187 -8.74 29.05 -9.77
C SER A 187 -8.37 30.13 -8.76
N GLN A 188 -9.35 30.72 -8.07
CA GLN A 188 -9.10 31.68 -6.98
C GLN A 188 -8.63 31.03 -5.68
N ALA A 189 -8.67 29.70 -5.57
CA ALA A 189 -8.26 28.97 -4.37
C ALA A 189 -6.79 28.59 -4.44
N ALA A 190 -6.03 28.96 -3.41
CA ALA A 190 -4.66 28.49 -3.25
C ALA A 190 -4.62 26.96 -3.13
N PRO A 191 -3.65 26.29 -3.79
CA PRO A 191 -3.51 24.84 -3.67
C PRO A 191 -3.24 24.42 -2.23
N ARG A 192 -3.79 23.28 -1.86
CA ARG A 192 -3.61 22.71 -0.51
C ARG A 192 -2.47 21.73 -0.51
N TRP A 193 -1.75 21.70 0.60
CA TRP A 193 -0.62 20.81 0.80
C TRP A 193 -0.90 19.76 1.87
N PHE A 194 -0.37 18.57 1.67
CA PHE A 194 -0.57 17.45 2.56
C PHE A 194 0.70 16.64 2.77
N MET A 195 0.87 16.16 4.00
CA MET A 195 1.84 15.12 4.35
C MET A 195 1.19 13.76 4.11
N HIS A 196 1.79 12.92 3.26
CA HIS A 196 1.24 11.60 2.94
C HIS A 196 2.09 10.45 3.47
N GLY A 197 3.36 10.67 3.73
CA GLY A 197 4.22 9.63 4.27
C GLY A 197 5.56 10.11 4.77
N VAL A 198 6.26 9.20 5.46
CA VAL A 198 7.58 9.42 6.03
C VAL A 198 8.50 8.29 5.58
N PHE A 199 9.68 8.65 5.08
CA PHE A 199 10.74 7.69 4.78
C PHE A 199 11.49 7.33 6.08
N ALA A 200 12.17 6.19 6.08
CA ALA A 200 13.02 5.78 7.18
C ALA A 200 14.33 6.56 7.18
#